data_7fe21969746642be80a81ff7d01c97bf
#
_entry.id   7fe21969746642be80a81ff7d01c97bf
#
_cell.length_a   1.000
_cell.length_b   1.000
_cell.length_c   1.000
_cell.angle_alpha   90.00
_cell.angle_beta   90.00
_cell.angle_gamma   90.00
#
_symmetry.space_group_name_H-M   'P 1'
#
loop_
_entity.id
_entity.type
_entity.pdbx_description
1 polymer ?
#
loop_
_entity_poly.entity_id
_entity_poly.type
_entity_poly.pdbx_seq_one_letter_code
_entity_poly.pdbx_strand_id
1 'polypeptide(L)'
;MEMSECMEVLRAWMLGKEEVTYGDKLILLGHNSTTKVAKLLLILLYSGEEGIPRTKLMEALYGREDMVDAANNLRVTVHRLKKALAEEGLPAYDYIVSKGGVYRWTAPMKTEVDALEFRRLVEAGEAEPDVDKKAEVLEKACRMYQGEFLPKLSTDEWVLIESAQYKKLYEQSLEWLCTYLKEREDYEKVLELVDVACRLYPFDEWQAEKVECYIELDRYEEAMKEYENTAKLLFDELGVTPSERMMKQFDAMSERISCRPQLLHEIKEGLQEAEDDELGAFYCTAPSFRDAYRMMRRNMERNGQSVYIMLCSITDGKGQCMKECAKLDQMSEVLFQAIKESLRKCDSFTKYNPAQFLIMLTGINEENCNLVAERIANSFAREHKTWAKRLTCTVSSLYDMNVI
;
A
#
# COMPACT_ATOMS: atom_id res chain seq x y z
N MET A 1 -19.63 -34.62 38.93
CA MET A 1 -20.06 -33.64 37.90
C MET A 1 -18.94 -32.63 37.80
N GLU A 2 -17.87 -33.03 37.08
CA GLU A 2 -16.71 -32.18 36.83
C GLU A 2 -17.11 -31.13 35.81
N MET A 3 -17.20 -29.89 36.26
CA MET A 3 -17.18 -28.76 35.34
C MET A 3 -15.80 -28.73 34.72
N SER A 4 -15.70 -29.13 33.45
CA SER A 4 -14.54 -28.83 32.62
C SER A 4 -14.41 -27.32 32.59
N GLU A 5 -13.52 -26.77 33.41
CA GLU A 5 -13.08 -25.40 33.29
C GLU A 5 -12.52 -25.27 31.86
N CYS A 6 -13.25 -24.57 31.03
CA CYS A 6 -12.76 -24.18 29.71
C CYS A 6 -11.55 -23.28 29.96
N MET A 7 -10.34 -23.87 29.95
CA MET A 7 -9.11 -23.09 30.17
C MET A 7 -9.05 -22.04 29.09
N GLU A 8 -9.12 -20.77 29.49
CA GLU A 8 -8.98 -19.63 28.57
C GLU A 8 -7.63 -19.72 27.85
N VAL A 9 -7.63 -19.37 26.56
CA VAL A 9 -6.44 -19.43 25.69
C VAL A 9 -5.81 -18.05 25.64
N LEU A 10 -4.49 -18.00 25.78
CA LEU A 10 -3.71 -16.79 25.52
C LEU A 10 -3.42 -16.74 24.00
N ARG A 11 -3.88 -15.71 23.31
CA ARG A 11 -3.63 -15.50 21.89
C ARG A 11 -2.82 -14.26 21.66
N ALA A 12 -1.77 -14.37 20.84
CA ALA A 12 -0.97 -13.27 20.38
C ALA A 12 -1.14 -13.11 18.85
N TRP A 13 -1.55 -11.93 18.45
CA TRP A 13 -1.70 -11.52 17.07
C TRP A 13 -0.51 -10.65 16.71
N MET A 14 0.31 -11.09 15.76
CA MET A 14 1.56 -10.44 15.35
C MET A 14 1.61 -10.17 13.84
N LEU A 15 0.67 -10.72 13.05
CA LEU A 15 0.55 -10.49 11.61
C LEU A 15 -0.55 -9.45 11.33
N GLY A 16 -0.13 -8.25 10.93
CA GLY A 16 -1.00 -7.11 10.65
C GLY A 16 -1.37 -6.26 11.87
N LYS A 17 -1.17 -6.77 13.09
CA LYS A 17 -1.44 -6.04 14.34
C LYS A 17 -0.58 -6.56 15.49
N GLU A 18 -0.49 -5.80 16.59
CA GLU A 18 0.12 -6.23 17.85
C GLU A 18 -0.94 -6.27 18.95
N GLU A 19 -1.51 -7.42 19.17
CA GLU A 19 -2.51 -7.63 20.21
C GLU A 19 -2.26 -8.94 20.95
N VAL A 20 -2.49 -8.94 22.25
CA VAL A 20 -2.48 -10.16 23.07
C VAL A 20 -3.80 -10.22 23.83
N THR A 21 -4.48 -11.36 23.74
CA THR A 21 -5.74 -11.58 24.43
C THR A 21 -5.67 -12.79 25.36
N TYR A 22 -6.41 -12.74 26.46
CA TYR A 22 -6.64 -13.88 27.33
C TYR A 22 -8.15 -14.12 27.40
N GLY A 23 -8.58 -15.23 26.82
CA GLY A 23 -10.00 -15.40 26.49
C GLY A 23 -10.46 -14.27 25.55
N ASP A 24 -11.53 -13.55 25.95
CA ASP A 24 -12.07 -12.42 25.22
C ASP A 24 -11.48 -11.07 25.68
N LYS A 25 -10.61 -11.07 26.69
CA LYS A 25 -10.04 -9.85 27.25
C LYS A 25 -8.74 -9.48 26.56
N LEU A 26 -8.66 -8.24 26.04
CA LEU A 26 -7.42 -7.66 25.53
C LEU A 26 -6.49 -7.32 26.71
N ILE A 27 -5.22 -7.76 26.63
CA ILE A 27 -4.19 -7.47 27.62
C ILE A 27 -3.51 -6.15 27.25
N LEU A 28 -3.67 -5.15 28.11
CA LEU A 28 -3.11 -3.82 27.91
C LEU A 28 -1.84 -3.62 28.75
N LEU A 29 -0.66 -3.79 28.14
CA LEU A 29 0.62 -3.55 28.82
C LEU A 29 1.07 -2.07 28.72
N GLY A 30 0.20 -1.14 29.17
CA GLY A 30 0.40 0.30 29.08
C GLY A 30 -0.32 0.92 27.88
N HIS A 31 -0.17 2.25 27.71
CA HIS A 31 -0.90 3.02 26.68
C HIS A 31 -0.39 2.76 25.24
N ASN A 32 0.68 1.97 25.05
CA ASN A 32 1.28 1.78 23.72
C ASN A 32 2.00 0.43 23.62
N SER A 33 1.77 -0.32 22.51
CA SER A 33 2.44 -1.59 22.21
C SER A 33 3.96 -1.46 22.04
N THR A 34 4.46 -0.22 21.87
CA THR A 34 5.89 0.07 21.73
C THR A 34 6.66 0.15 23.06
N THR A 35 6.00 -0.02 24.19
CA THR A 35 6.69 -0.02 25.50
C THR A 35 7.65 -1.21 25.62
N LYS A 36 8.77 -1.04 26.34
CA LYS A 36 9.74 -2.14 26.56
C LYS A 36 9.12 -3.37 27.24
N VAL A 37 8.06 -3.17 28.02
CA VAL A 37 7.30 -4.25 28.67
C VAL A 37 6.48 -5.04 27.65
N ALA A 38 5.76 -4.34 26.76
CA ALA A 38 5.00 -4.96 25.68
C ALA A 38 5.91 -5.67 24.68
N LYS A 39 7.01 -5.02 24.25
CA LYS A 39 8.04 -5.66 23.40
C LYS A 39 8.59 -6.94 24.04
N LEU A 40 8.90 -6.93 25.34
CA LEU A 40 9.39 -8.11 26.05
C LEU A 40 8.38 -9.26 25.96
N LEU A 41 7.09 -8.98 26.19
CA LEU A 41 6.05 -10.02 26.08
C LEU A 41 6.00 -10.59 24.66
N LEU A 42 5.93 -9.75 23.64
CA LEU A 42 5.88 -10.19 22.25
C LEU A 42 7.10 -11.03 21.85
N ILE A 43 8.31 -10.62 22.24
CA ILE A 43 9.54 -11.38 21.98
C ILE A 43 9.49 -12.74 22.66
N LEU A 44 9.05 -12.81 23.92
CA LEU A 44 8.99 -14.07 24.66
C LEU A 44 7.95 -15.03 24.07
N LEU A 45 6.76 -14.52 23.68
CA LEU A 45 5.72 -15.31 23.04
C LEU A 45 6.19 -15.83 21.68
N TYR A 46 6.83 -14.96 20.88
CA TYR A 46 7.38 -15.32 19.56
C TYR A 46 8.54 -16.33 19.64
N SER A 47 9.35 -16.28 20.70
CA SER A 47 10.45 -17.22 20.90
C SER A 47 9.99 -18.64 21.24
N GLY A 48 8.72 -18.85 21.51
CA GLY A 48 8.11 -20.16 21.74
C GLY A 48 8.79 -20.96 22.88
N GLU A 49 8.79 -22.28 22.70
CA GLU A 49 9.37 -23.23 23.68
C GLU A 49 10.90 -23.21 23.73
N GLU A 50 11.56 -22.85 22.63
CA GLU A 50 13.03 -22.75 22.58
C GLU A 50 13.54 -21.62 23.47
N GLY A 51 12.78 -20.53 23.55
CA GLY A 51 13.13 -19.31 24.26
C GLY A 51 14.23 -18.51 23.58
N ILE A 52 14.66 -17.43 24.21
CA ILE A 52 15.63 -16.49 23.67
C ILE A 52 16.85 -16.34 24.59
N PRO A 53 18.09 -16.41 24.07
CA PRO A 53 19.29 -16.09 24.82
C PRO A 53 19.26 -14.64 25.33
N ARG A 54 19.77 -14.44 26.58
CA ARG A 54 19.81 -13.11 27.21
C ARG A 54 20.44 -12.03 26.34
N THR A 55 21.52 -12.36 25.64
CA THR A 55 22.22 -11.41 24.73
C THR A 55 21.32 -10.93 23.61
N LYS A 56 20.66 -11.86 22.91
CA LYS A 56 19.70 -11.55 21.84
C LYS A 56 18.49 -10.78 22.36
N LEU A 57 17.98 -11.15 23.56
CA LEU A 57 16.86 -10.46 24.19
C LEU A 57 17.21 -9.01 24.54
N MET A 58 18.42 -8.77 25.06
CA MET A 58 18.88 -7.41 25.34
C MET A 58 19.06 -6.59 24.06
N GLU A 59 19.62 -7.19 23.02
CA GLU A 59 19.77 -6.55 21.71
C GLU A 59 18.41 -6.16 21.10
N ALA A 60 17.44 -7.07 21.12
CA ALA A 60 16.09 -6.82 20.62
C ALA A 60 15.32 -5.75 21.42
N LEU A 61 15.54 -5.64 22.74
CA LEU A 61 14.85 -4.69 23.61
C LEU A 61 15.50 -3.29 23.64
N TYR A 62 16.82 -3.23 23.53
CA TYR A 62 17.58 -2.01 23.78
C TYR A 62 18.40 -1.55 22.58
N GLY A 63 18.52 -2.38 21.52
CA GLY A 63 19.35 -2.10 20.35
C GLY A 63 20.84 -2.06 20.70
N ARG A 64 21.57 -1.28 19.92
CA ARG A 64 23.01 -1.04 20.11
C ARG A 64 23.30 0.18 21.00
N GLU A 65 22.29 0.68 21.74
CA GLU A 65 22.53 1.75 22.70
C GLU A 65 23.56 1.29 23.75
N ASP A 66 24.61 2.09 23.96
CA ASP A 66 25.60 1.90 25.05
C ASP A 66 24.93 2.14 26.40
N MET A 67 24.17 1.15 26.86
CA MET A 67 23.48 1.21 28.15
C MET A 67 24.40 0.78 29.28
N VAL A 68 24.66 1.66 30.23
CA VAL A 68 25.55 1.48 31.37
C VAL A 68 25.14 0.27 32.25
N ASP A 69 23.91 -0.23 32.18
CA ASP A 69 23.47 -1.44 32.93
C ASP A 69 22.26 -2.14 32.27
N ALA A 70 22.45 -2.64 31.06
CA ALA A 70 21.40 -3.36 30.29
C ALA A 70 20.89 -4.60 31.05
N ALA A 71 21.73 -5.21 31.85
CA ALA A 71 21.40 -6.40 32.65
C ALA A 71 20.41 -6.11 33.79
N ASN A 72 20.58 -5.00 34.48
CA ASN A 72 19.66 -4.58 35.52
C ASN A 72 18.35 -4.07 34.93
N ASN A 73 18.41 -3.34 33.84
CA ASN A 73 17.25 -2.89 33.12
C ASN A 73 16.36 -4.05 32.63
N LEU A 74 16.95 -5.12 32.13
CA LEU A 74 16.21 -6.33 31.77
C LEU A 74 15.51 -6.95 33.00
N ARG A 75 16.19 -7.06 34.15
CA ARG A 75 15.54 -7.57 35.37
C ARG A 75 14.35 -6.71 35.79
N VAL A 76 14.49 -5.40 35.75
CA VAL A 76 13.40 -4.45 36.05
C VAL A 76 12.25 -4.60 35.05
N THR A 77 12.54 -4.74 33.75
CA THR A 77 11.52 -4.91 32.71
C THR A 77 10.77 -6.23 32.90
N VAL A 78 11.47 -7.33 33.20
CA VAL A 78 10.87 -8.65 33.54
C VAL A 78 9.97 -8.53 34.75
N HIS A 79 10.43 -7.87 35.82
CA HIS A 79 9.62 -7.66 37.01
C HIS A 79 8.34 -6.86 36.74
N ARG A 80 8.46 -5.78 35.95
CA ARG A 80 7.30 -4.97 35.53
C ARG A 80 6.31 -5.78 34.67
N LEU A 81 6.81 -6.63 33.77
CA LEU A 81 5.95 -7.50 32.98
C LEU A 81 5.19 -8.48 33.85
N LYS A 82 5.87 -9.18 34.77
CA LYS A 82 5.19 -10.11 35.72
C LYS A 82 4.10 -9.41 36.53
N LYS A 83 4.36 -8.20 37.00
CA LYS A 83 3.36 -7.39 37.72
C LYS A 83 2.19 -7.01 36.83
N ALA A 84 2.45 -6.54 35.64
CA ALA A 84 1.39 -6.14 34.67
C ALA A 84 0.51 -7.31 34.26
N LEU A 85 1.06 -8.51 34.03
CA LEU A 85 0.27 -9.70 33.73
C LEU A 85 -0.69 -10.09 34.88
N ALA A 86 -0.23 -9.93 36.12
CA ALA A 86 -1.08 -10.17 37.30
C ALA A 86 -2.20 -9.11 37.41
N GLU A 87 -1.89 -7.84 37.15
CA GLU A 87 -2.87 -6.73 37.13
C GLU A 87 -3.91 -6.91 36.02
N GLU A 88 -3.55 -7.50 34.89
CA GLU A 88 -4.45 -7.83 33.79
C GLU A 88 -5.33 -9.06 34.05
N GLY A 89 -5.12 -9.75 35.16
CA GLY A 89 -5.97 -10.83 35.63
C GLY A 89 -5.58 -12.22 35.12
N LEU A 90 -4.36 -12.40 34.64
CA LEU A 90 -3.85 -13.74 34.35
C LEU A 90 -3.68 -14.56 35.64
N PRO A 91 -3.87 -15.87 35.60
CA PRO A 91 -3.65 -16.74 36.73
C PRO A 91 -2.25 -16.55 37.38
N ALA A 92 -2.17 -16.72 38.69
CA ALA A 92 -0.88 -16.62 39.39
C ALA A 92 0.07 -17.73 38.92
N TYR A 93 1.08 -17.39 38.15
CA TYR A 93 2.05 -18.32 37.59
C TYR A 93 3.38 -17.64 37.28
N ASP A 94 4.46 -18.41 37.20
CA ASP A 94 5.76 -17.87 36.78
C ASP A 94 5.95 -17.93 35.27
N TYR A 95 5.32 -16.98 34.57
CA TYR A 95 5.26 -16.92 33.10
C TYR A 95 6.64 -16.79 32.45
N ILE A 96 7.65 -16.31 33.16
CA ILE A 96 8.95 -16.01 32.59
C ILE A 96 10.01 -16.75 33.40
N VAL A 97 10.55 -17.79 32.81
CA VAL A 97 11.61 -18.60 33.42
C VAL A 97 12.96 -18.32 32.76
N SER A 98 13.98 -18.08 33.56
CA SER A 98 15.36 -17.93 33.10
C SER A 98 16.22 -19.08 33.59
N LYS A 99 16.74 -19.91 32.69
CA LYS A 99 17.64 -21.03 33.00
C LYS A 99 18.77 -21.07 31.97
N GLY A 100 20.01 -21.14 32.46
CA GLY A 100 21.19 -21.21 31.58
C GLY A 100 21.37 -19.98 30.67
N GLY A 101 20.91 -18.80 31.10
CA GLY A 101 20.98 -17.59 30.28
C GLY A 101 19.94 -17.49 29.15
N VAL A 102 18.97 -18.41 29.09
CA VAL A 102 17.86 -18.41 28.15
C VAL A 102 16.58 -18.04 28.88
N TYR A 103 15.84 -17.07 28.35
CA TYR A 103 14.52 -16.68 28.82
C TYR A 103 13.45 -17.39 28.00
N ARG A 104 12.46 -17.96 28.68
CA ARG A 104 11.34 -18.69 28.07
C ARG A 104 10.02 -18.19 28.60
N TRP A 105 9.03 -18.17 27.72
CA TRP A 105 7.65 -18.07 28.13
C TRP A 105 7.17 -19.44 28.62
N THR A 106 6.48 -19.47 29.73
CA THR A 106 5.80 -20.64 30.27
C THR A 106 4.41 -20.24 30.72
N ALA A 107 3.42 -21.06 30.48
CA ALA A 107 2.04 -20.74 30.84
C ALA A 107 1.27 -22.01 31.23
N PRO A 108 0.35 -21.94 32.22
CA PRO A 108 -0.50 -23.06 32.59
C PRO A 108 -1.64 -23.29 31.58
N MET A 109 -1.88 -22.31 30.68
CA MET A 109 -2.86 -22.35 29.63
C MET A 109 -2.22 -22.50 28.25
N LYS A 110 -3.02 -22.88 27.26
CA LYS A 110 -2.58 -22.91 25.85
C LYS A 110 -2.22 -21.50 25.39
N THR A 111 -1.08 -21.34 24.76
CA THR A 111 -0.62 -20.10 24.11
C THR A 111 -0.62 -20.31 22.61
N GLU A 112 -1.31 -19.44 21.89
CA GLU A 112 -1.40 -19.44 20.44
C GLU A 112 -0.79 -18.14 19.90
N VAL A 113 0.15 -18.25 18.95
CA VAL A 113 0.80 -17.12 18.29
C VAL A 113 0.58 -17.27 16.80
N ASP A 114 -0.15 -16.35 16.21
CA ASP A 114 -0.54 -16.41 14.80
C ASP A 114 0.66 -16.52 13.85
N ALA A 115 1.72 -15.76 14.08
CA ALA A 115 2.93 -15.82 13.27
C ALA A 115 3.59 -17.21 13.30
N LEU A 116 3.67 -17.84 14.47
CA LEU A 116 4.24 -19.18 14.60
C LEU A 116 3.35 -20.24 13.96
N GLU A 117 2.04 -20.13 14.11
CA GLU A 117 1.06 -21.03 13.49
C GLU A 117 1.06 -20.87 11.98
N PHE A 118 1.14 -19.64 11.46
CA PHE A 118 1.30 -19.39 10.02
C PHE A 118 2.54 -20.12 9.47
N ARG A 119 3.70 -19.93 10.09
CA ARG A 119 4.95 -20.61 9.68
C ARG A 119 4.81 -22.11 9.69
N ARG A 120 4.23 -22.66 10.76
CA ARG A 120 3.97 -24.10 10.90
C ARG A 120 3.05 -24.64 9.77
N LEU A 121 2.01 -23.88 9.41
CA LEU A 121 1.10 -24.26 8.33
C LEU A 121 1.82 -24.23 6.98
N VAL A 122 2.62 -23.23 6.70
CA VAL A 122 3.41 -23.15 5.45
C VAL A 122 4.38 -24.34 5.37
N GLU A 123 5.15 -24.61 6.42
CA GLU A 123 6.08 -25.74 6.47
C GLU A 123 5.35 -27.09 6.29
N ALA A 124 4.19 -27.25 6.94
CA ALA A 124 3.37 -28.46 6.80
C ALA A 124 2.82 -28.59 5.38
N GLY A 125 2.39 -27.49 4.74
CA GLY A 125 1.94 -27.49 3.36
C GLY A 125 3.06 -27.81 2.36
N GLU A 126 4.27 -27.28 2.59
CA GLU A 126 5.42 -27.60 1.75
C GLU A 126 5.84 -29.07 1.86
N ALA A 127 5.70 -29.68 3.03
CA ALA A 127 6.03 -31.07 3.26
C ALA A 127 4.93 -32.05 2.82
N GLU A 128 3.72 -31.56 2.53
CA GLU A 128 2.56 -32.41 2.17
C GLU A 128 2.68 -32.91 0.72
N PRO A 129 2.72 -34.24 0.49
CA PRO A 129 2.84 -34.81 -0.83
C PRO A 129 1.52 -34.82 -1.63
N ASP A 130 0.38 -34.75 -0.95
CA ASP A 130 -0.95 -34.69 -1.56
C ASP A 130 -1.24 -33.23 -1.93
N VAL A 131 -1.37 -32.96 -3.23
CA VAL A 131 -1.52 -31.60 -3.78
C VAL A 131 -2.81 -30.93 -3.30
N ASP A 132 -3.89 -31.69 -3.15
CA ASP A 132 -5.17 -31.12 -2.71
C ASP A 132 -5.12 -30.78 -1.22
N LYS A 133 -4.51 -31.62 -0.39
CA LYS A 133 -4.28 -31.32 1.03
C LYS A 133 -3.29 -30.18 1.22
N LYS A 134 -2.24 -30.12 0.40
CA LYS A 134 -1.31 -28.99 0.38
C LYS A 134 -2.06 -27.67 0.15
N ALA A 135 -2.97 -27.66 -0.84
CA ALA A 135 -3.78 -26.48 -1.12
C ALA A 135 -4.65 -26.06 0.07
N GLU A 136 -5.31 -27.02 0.74
CA GLU A 136 -6.11 -26.73 1.94
C GLU A 136 -5.27 -26.12 3.08
N VAL A 137 -4.07 -26.66 3.30
CA VAL A 137 -3.18 -26.19 4.38
C VAL A 137 -2.62 -24.79 4.05
N LEU A 138 -2.16 -24.58 2.81
CA LEU A 138 -1.63 -23.28 2.38
C LEU A 138 -2.74 -22.20 2.32
N GLU A 139 -3.95 -22.57 1.94
CA GLU A 139 -5.10 -21.64 1.99
C GLU A 139 -5.37 -21.17 3.42
N LYS A 140 -5.35 -22.07 4.40
CA LYS A 140 -5.49 -21.71 5.82
C LYS A 140 -4.37 -20.74 6.27
N ALA A 141 -3.14 -21.00 5.84
CA ALA A 141 -2.03 -20.12 6.11
C ALA A 141 -2.26 -18.72 5.49
N CYS A 142 -2.59 -18.63 4.20
CA CYS A 142 -2.83 -17.36 3.53
C CYS A 142 -3.98 -16.56 4.15
N ARG A 143 -5.07 -17.22 4.57
CA ARG A 143 -6.20 -16.56 5.26
C ARG A 143 -5.82 -16.05 6.66
N MET A 144 -4.80 -16.63 7.29
CA MET A 144 -4.29 -16.19 8.60
C MET A 144 -3.41 -14.93 8.47
N TYR A 145 -2.77 -14.73 7.33
CA TYR A 145 -1.89 -13.60 7.09
C TYR A 145 -2.70 -12.31 6.88
N GLN A 146 -2.66 -11.40 7.85
CA GLN A 146 -3.43 -10.15 7.83
C GLN A 146 -2.58 -8.90 7.59
N GLY A 147 -1.28 -9.08 7.35
CA GLY A 147 -0.34 -7.99 7.10
C GLY A 147 1.04 -8.26 7.67
N GLU A 148 1.87 -7.23 7.66
CA GLU A 148 3.27 -7.32 8.09
C GLU A 148 3.40 -7.76 9.55
N PHE A 149 4.51 -8.43 9.84
CA PHE A 149 4.86 -8.87 11.20
C PHE A 149 5.19 -7.65 12.07
N LEU A 150 4.48 -7.50 13.19
CA LEU A 150 4.62 -6.43 14.18
C LEU A 150 4.79 -5.02 13.57
N PRO A 151 3.79 -4.50 12.82
CA PRO A 151 3.94 -3.28 12.01
C PRO A 151 4.32 -2.03 12.81
N LYS A 152 3.89 -1.90 14.10
CA LYS A 152 4.28 -0.76 14.96
C LYS A 152 5.72 -0.85 15.47
N LEU A 153 6.37 -2.01 15.33
CA LEU A 153 7.76 -2.25 15.69
C LEU A 153 8.68 -2.38 14.46
N SER A 154 8.22 -1.94 13.29
CA SER A 154 8.93 -2.02 12.01
C SER A 154 10.29 -1.31 11.98
N THR A 155 10.59 -0.46 12.94
CA THR A 155 11.92 0.17 13.10
C THR A 155 12.96 -0.74 13.79
N ASP A 156 12.53 -1.83 14.42
CA ASP A 156 13.41 -2.76 15.11
C ASP A 156 14.02 -3.74 14.09
N GLU A 157 15.36 -3.86 14.06
CA GLU A 157 16.10 -4.64 13.05
C GLU A 157 15.64 -6.11 12.98
N TRP A 158 15.40 -6.76 14.11
CA TRP A 158 14.91 -8.14 14.14
C TRP A 158 13.48 -8.27 13.57
N VAL A 159 12.63 -7.26 13.76
CA VAL A 159 11.27 -7.23 13.21
C VAL A 159 11.32 -7.08 11.69
N LEU A 160 12.18 -6.20 11.17
CA LEU A 160 12.37 -6.03 9.73
C LEU A 160 12.76 -7.33 9.04
N ILE A 161 13.71 -8.08 9.64
CA ILE A 161 14.18 -9.35 9.09
C ILE A 161 13.05 -10.38 9.07
N GLU A 162 12.35 -10.55 10.19
CA GLU A 162 11.25 -11.51 10.32
C GLU A 162 10.06 -11.11 9.42
N SER A 163 9.71 -9.81 9.34
CA SER A 163 8.64 -9.32 8.48
C SER A 163 8.90 -9.64 7.01
N ALA A 164 10.12 -9.43 6.53
CA ALA A 164 10.51 -9.79 5.16
C ALA A 164 10.40 -11.31 4.90
N GLN A 165 10.75 -12.15 5.90
CA GLN A 165 10.59 -13.61 5.79
C GLN A 165 9.12 -14.02 5.75
N TYR A 166 8.26 -13.45 6.61
CA TYR A 166 6.83 -13.73 6.62
C TYR A 166 6.16 -13.28 5.33
N LYS A 167 6.49 -12.08 4.82
CA LYS A 167 6.00 -11.61 3.52
C LYS A 167 6.37 -12.59 2.41
N LYS A 168 7.64 -13.01 2.34
CA LYS A 168 8.11 -13.97 1.34
C LYS A 168 7.37 -15.32 1.43
N LEU A 169 7.16 -15.86 2.62
CA LEU A 169 6.42 -17.11 2.81
C LEU A 169 4.97 -16.96 2.34
N TYR A 170 4.34 -15.83 2.64
CA TYR A 170 2.98 -15.53 2.18
C TYR A 170 2.90 -15.44 0.66
N GLU A 171 3.79 -14.68 0.03
CA GLU A 171 3.84 -14.52 -1.44
C GLU A 171 4.05 -15.86 -2.14
N GLN A 172 5.02 -16.66 -1.71
CA GLN A 172 5.28 -17.99 -2.28
C GLN A 172 4.08 -18.95 -2.13
N SER A 173 3.43 -18.93 -0.96
CA SER A 173 2.24 -19.75 -0.73
C SER A 173 1.07 -19.32 -1.60
N LEU A 174 0.86 -18.01 -1.75
CA LEU A 174 -0.21 -17.45 -2.57
C LEU A 174 0.03 -17.69 -4.07
N GLU A 175 1.26 -17.50 -4.57
CA GLU A 175 1.63 -17.79 -5.97
C GLU A 175 1.36 -19.26 -6.31
N TRP A 176 1.77 -20.18 -5.42
CA TRP A 176 1.51 -21.60 -5.62
C TRP A 176 0.01 -21.89 -5.63
N LEU A 177 -0.78 -21.32 -4.72
CA LEU A 177 -2.24 -21.47 -4.67
C LEU A 177 -2.92 -20.90 -5.92
N CYS A 178 -2.51 -19.73 -6.38
CA CYS A 178 -3.03 -19.15 -7.61
C CYS A 178 -2.81 -20.08 -8.81
N THR A 179 -1.60 -20.64 -8.93
CA THR A 179 -1.29 -21.60 -10.00
C THR A 179 -2.17 -22.85 -9.91
N TYR A 180 -2.26 -23.45 -8.73
CA TYR A 180 -3.07 -24.64 -8.45
C TYR A 180 -4.56 -24.44 -8.75
N LEU A 181 -5.13 -23.29 -8.34
CA LEU A 181 -6.54 -22.96 -8.56
C LEU A 181 -6.84 -22.64 -10.02
N LYS A 182 -5.93 -21.94 -10.72
CA LYS A 182 -6.06 -21.65 -12.15
C LYS A 182 -6.04 -22.91 -13.01
N GLU A 183 -5.23 -23.91 -12.68
CA GLU A 183 -5.23 -25.22 -13.34
C GLU A 183 -6.59 -25.95 -13.21
N ARG A 184 -7.40 -25.57 -12.21
CA ARG A 184 -8.75 -26.09 -11.96
C ARG A 184 -9.86 -25.15 -12.40
N GLU A 185 -9.50 -24.05 -13.05
CA GLU A 185 -10.43 -23.02 -13.51
C GLU A 185 -11.23 -22.36 -12.37
N ASP A 186 -10.74 -22.45 -11.11
CA ASP A 186 -11.37 -21.83 -9.93
C ASP A 186 -10.90 -20.39 -9.74
N TYR A 187 -11.17 -19.55 -10.73
CA TYR A 187 -10.75 -18.14 -10.77
C TYR A 187 -11.42 -17.27 -9.70
N GLU A 188 -12.65 -17.61 -9.29
CA GLU A 188 -13.35 -16.88 -8.22
C GLU A 188 -12.60 -17.01 -6.89
N LYS A 189 -12.08 -18.19 -6.60
CA LYS A 189 -11.30 -18.42 -5.38
C LYS A 189 -9.93 -17.74 -5.44
N VAL A 190 -9.31 -17.66 -6.61
CA VAL A 190 -8.10 -16.83 -6.82
C VAL A 190 -8.40 -15.38 -6.50
N LEU A 191 -9.51 -14.83 -7.02
CA LEU A 191 -9.93 -13.44 -6.75
C LEU A 191 -10.09 -13.17 -5.25
N GLU A 192 -10.73 -14.07 -4.49
CA GLU A 192 -10.87 -13.91 -3.03
C GLU A 192 -9.53 -13.80 -2.31
N LEU A 193 -8.57 -14.66 -2.66
CA LEU A 193 -7.26 -14.71 -2.02
C LEU A 193 -6.39 -13.51 -2.41
N VAL A 194 -6.36 -13.20 -3.69
CA VAL A 194 -5.55 -12.11 -4.25
C VAL A 194 -6.07 -10.73 -3.84
N ASP A 195 -7.38 -10.59 -3.61
CA ASP A 195 -7.96 -9.33 -3.14
C ASP A 195 -7.38 -8.88 -1.79
N VAL A 196 -7.06 -9.83 -0.90
CA VAL A 196 -6.35 -9.54 0.36
C VAL A 196 -4.93 -9.04 0.07
N ALA A 197 -4.21 -9.70 -0.84
CA ALA A 197 -2.85 -9.32 -1.21
C ALA A 197 -2.79 -7.92 -1.85
N CYS A 198 -3.74 -7.60 -2.73
CA CYS A 198 -3.84 -6.27 -3.35
C CYS A 198 -4.05 -5.16 -2.31
N ARG A 199 -4.84 -5.42 -1.26
CA ARG A 199 -5.04 -4.44 -0.17
C ARG A 199 -3.81 -4.26 0.70
N LEU A 200 -3.08 -5.35 0.99
CA LEU A 200 -1.88 -5.32 1.81
C LEU A 200 -0.68 -4.71 1.06
N TYR A 201 -0.58 -5.00 -0.23
CA TYR A 201 0.57 -4.66 -1.08
C TYR A 201 0.09 -4.06 -2.41
N PRO A 202 -0.44 -2.83 -2.39
CA PRO A 202 -1.08 -2.20 -3.55
C PRO A 202 -0.12 -1.88 -4.70
N PHE A 203 1.19 -1.94 -4.47
CA PHE A 203 2.23 -1.67 -5.47
C PHE A 203 2.93 -2.94 -5.99
N ASP A 204 2.51 -4.11 -5.51
CA ASP A 204 3.03 -5.39 -5.98
C ASP A 204 2.22 -5.87 -7.22
N GLU A 205 2.61 -6.98 -7.84
CA GLU A 205 2.01 -7.48 -9.10
C GLU A 205 0.67 -8.23 -8.92
N TRP A 206 0.07 -8.19 -7.73
CA TRP A 206 -1.17 -8.95 -7.43
C TRP A 206 -2.39 -8.45 -8.21
N GLN A 207 -2.42 -7.17 -8.59
CA GLN A 207 -3.48 -6.62 -9.43
C GLN A 207 -3.49 -7.24 -10.82
N ALA A 208 -2.32 -7.62 -11.34
CA ALA A 208 -2.24 -8.34 -12.61
C ALA A 208 -2.91 -9.73 -12.54
N GLU A 209 -2.81 -10.43 -11.38
CA GLU A 209 -3.54 -11.67 -11.14
C GLU A 209 -5.05 -11.47 -11.15
N LYS A 210 -5.55 -10.37 -10.54
CA LYS A 210 -6.99 -10.03 -10.57
C LYS A 210 -7.47 -9.77 -11.99
N VAL A 211 -6.75 -8.95 -12.75
CA VAL A 211 -7.11 -8.64 -14.15
C VAL A 211 -7.17 -9.93 -14.98
N GLU A 212 -6.18 -10.81 -14.84
CA GLU A 212 -6.18 -12.11 -15.53
C GLU A 212 -7.41 -12.96 -15.18
N CYS A 213 -7.74 -13.09 -13.89
CA CYS A 213 -8.91 -13.85 -13.44
C CYS A 213 -10.22 -13.25 -13.97
N TYR A 214 -10.38 -11.93 -13.97
CA TYR A 214 -11.56 -11.29 -14.54
C TYR A 214 -11.69 -11.56 -16.04
N ILE A 215 -10.57 -11.57 -16.78
CA ILE A 215 -10.55 -11.88 -18.22
C ILE A 215 -11.00 -13.33 -18.46
N GLU A 216 -10.49 -14.29 -17.69
CA GLU A 216 -10.86 -15.70 -17.83
C GLU A 216 -12.31 -16.00 -17.41
N LEU A 217 -12.90 -15.18 -16.54
CA LEU A 217 -14.30 -15.23 -16.17
C LEU A 217 -15.22 -14.44 -17.12
N ASP A 218 -14.71 -13.90 -18.24
CA ASP A 218 -15.44 -13.01 -19.16
C ASP A 218 -15.98 -11.73 -18.51
N ARG A 219 -15.43 -11.31 -17.37
CA ARG A 219 -15.81 -10.12 -16.60
C ARG A 219 -14.97 -8.91 -17.03
N TYR A 220 -15.10 -8.53 -18.28
CA TYR A 220 -14.22 -7.51 -18.91
C TYR A 220 -14.38 -6.10 -18.33
N GLU A 221 -15.57 -5.72 -17.83
CA GLU A 221 -15.79 -4.42 -17.18
C GLU A 221 -14.99 -4.30 -15.89
N GLU A 222 -15.00 -5.35 -15.07
CA GLU A 222 -14.23 -5.38 -13.84
C GLU A 222 -12.71 -5.44 -14.11
N ALA A 223 -12.30 -6.20 -15.14
CA ALA A 223 -10.90 -6.23 -15.57
C ALA A 223 -10.40 -4.85 -15.99
N MET A 224 -11.20 -4.12 -16.79
CA MET A 224 -10.90 -2.75 -17.23
C MET A 224 -10.79 -1.81 -16.05
N LYS A 225 -11.77 -1.82 -15.17
CA LYS A 225 -11.82 -0.97 -13.97
C LYS A 225 -10.61 -1.22 -13.05
N GLU A 226 -10.23 -2.48 -12.84
CA GLU A 226 -9.07 -2.84 -12.03
C GLU A 226 -7.76 -2.33 -12.68
N TYR A 227 -7.63 -2.48 -14.01
CA TYR A 227 -6.50 -1.95 -14.76
C TYR A 227 -6.38 -0.44 -14.64
N GLU A 228 -7.48 0.30 -14.86
CA GLU A 228 -7.50 1.76 -14.78
C GLU A 228 -7.18 2.27 -13.38
N ASN A 229 -7.77 1.66 -12.34
CA ASN A 229 -7.49 2.00 -10.95
C ASN A 229 -6.03 1.79 -10.59
N THR A 230 -5.46 0.66 -11.02
CA THR A 230 -4.06 0.33 -10.76
C THR A 230 -3.12 1.26 -11.52
N ALA A 231 -3.42 1.54 -12.79
CA ALA A 231 -2.64 2.47 -13.61
C ALA A 231 -2.64 3.88 -12.99
N LYS A 232 -3.79 4.33 -12.51
CA LYS A 232 -3.94 5.61 -11.82
C LYS A 232 -3.16 5.64 -10.51
N LEU A 233 -3.30 4.61 -9.67
CA LEU A 233 -2.59 4.49 -8.40
C LEU A 233 -1.06 4.53 -8.59
N LEU A 234 -0.53 3.71 -9.51
CA LEU A 234 0.90 3.65 -9.80
C LEU A 234 1.43 4.98 -10.32
N PHE A 235 0.64 5.66 -11.15
CA PHE A 235 1.03 6.97 -11.66
C PHE A 235 0.99 8.06 -10.59
N ASP A 236 -0.09 8.14 -9.81
CA ASP A 236 -0.28 9.19 -8.81
C ASP A 236 0.72 9.07 -7.65
N GLU A 237 1.01 7.85 -7.18
CA GLU A 237 1.86 7.62 -6.01
C GLU A 237 3.35 7.46 -6.38
N LEU A 238 3.66 6.76 -7.48
CA LEU A 238 5.03 6.40 -7.83
C LEU A 238 5.53 7.09 -9.12
N GLY A 239 4.65 7.69 -9.92
CA GLY A 239 5.00 8.28 -11.22
C GLY A 239 5.38 7.24 -12.28
N VAL A 240 5.00 5.97 -12.11
CA VAL A 240 5.34 4.87 -13.03
C VAL A 240 4.11 4.36 -13.80
N THR A 241 4.36 3.71 -14.92
CA THR A 241 3.33 3.01 -15.71
C THR A 241 3.10 1.60 -15.16
N PRO A 242 1.93 0.98 -15.46
CA PRO A 242 1.70 -0.43 -15.16
C PRO A 242 2.80 -1.35 -15.72
N SER A 243 2.95 -2.52 -15.13
CA SER A 243 3.94 -3.51 -15.55
C SER A 243 3.70 -4.00 -16.98
N GLU A 244 4.74 -4.54 -17.59
CA GLU A 244 4.63 -5.16 -18.93
C GLU A 244 3.63 -6.31 -18.95
N ARG A 245 3.53 -7.08 -17.86
CA ARG A 245 2.54 -8.15 -17.70
C ARG A 245 1.12 -7.58 -17.75
N MET A 246 0.84 -6.54 -17.00
CA MET A 246 -0.48 -5.91 -16.94
C MET A 246 -0.86 -5.25 -18.26
N MET A 247 0.10 -4.63 -18.96
CA MET A 247 -0.14 -4.07 -20.30
C MET A 247 -0.47 -5.16 -21.32
N LYS A 248 0.22 -6.29 -21.31
CA LYS A 248 -0.08 -7.44 -22.19
C LYS A 248 -1.49 -8.02 -21.93
N GLN A 249 -1.90 -8.07 -20.68
CA GLN A 249 -3.26 -8.53 -20.32
C GLN A 249 -4.32 -7.57 -20.82
N PHE A 250 -4.07 -6.27 -20.74
CA PHE A 250 -4.96 -5.25 -21.30
C PHE A 250 -5.07 -5.37 -22.82
N ASP A 251 -3.98 -5.58 -23.53
CA ASP A 251 -3.97 -5.79 -24.98
C ASP A 251 -4.77 -7.06 -25.36
N ALA A 252 -4.54 -8.17 -24.66
CA ALA A 252 -5.27 -9.44 -24.86
C ALA A 252 -6.77 -9.28 -24.59
N MET A 253 -7.15 -8.56 -23.54
CA MET A 253 -8.53 -8.23 -23.23
C MET A 253 -9.17 -7.40 -24.35
N SER A 254 -8.47 -6.39 -24.83
CA SER A 254 -8.95 -5.51 -25.92
C SER A 254 -9.20 -6.29 -27.21
N GLU A 255 -8.35 -7.27 -27.52
CA GLU A 255 -8.56 -8.19 -28.64
C GLU A 255 -9.80 -9.06 -28.45
N ARG A 256 -10.01 -9.64 -27.27
CA ARG A 256 -11.20 -10.47 -26.96
C ARG A 256 -12.51 -9.65 -27.02
N ILE A 257 -12.51 -8.41 -26.51
CA ILE A 257 -13.66 -7.49 -26.58
C ILE A 257 -13.96 -7.13 -28.03
N SER A 258 -12.93 -6.86 -28.85
CA SER A 258 -13.11 -6.50 -30.27
C SER A 258 -13.79 -7.59 -31.09
N CYS A 259 -13.77 -8.84 -30.64
CA CYS A 259 -14.46 -9.95 -31.28
C CYS A 259 -15.97 -10.04 -30.96
N ARG A 260 -16.47 -9.25 -30.00
CA ARG A 260 -17.92 -9.18 -29.70
C ARG A 260 -18.57 -8.04 -30.48
N PRO A 261 -19.67 -8.27 -31.24
CA PRO A 261 -20.39 -7.16 -31.90
C PRO A 261 -21.07 -6.30 -30.83
N GLN A 262 -20.42 -5.20 -30.46
CA GLN A 262 -21.03 -4.17 -29.61
C GLN A 262 -21.81 -3.16 -30.41
N LEU A 263 -22.95 -2.72 -29.90
CA LEU A 263 -23.71 -1.63 -30.54
C LEU A 263 -23.03 -0.29 -30.22
N LEU A 264 -23.02 0.61 -31.19
CA LEU A 264 -22.36 1.93 -31.09
C LEU A 264 -22.79 2.74 -29.84
N HIS A 265 -24.01 2.54 -29.36
CA HIS A 265 -24.51 3.24 -28.16
C HIS A 265 -23.86 2.69 -26.88
N GLU A 266 -23.65 1.38 -26.77
CA GLU A 266 -22.96 0.76 -25.65
C GLU A 266 -21.50 1.24 -25.54
N ILE A 267 -20.82 1.33 -26.69
CA ILE A 267 -19.46 1.89 -26.74
C ILE A 267 -19.48 3.36 -26.32
N LYS A 268 -20.46 4.14 -26.75
CA LYS A 268 -20.58 5.56 -26.38
C LYS A 268 -20.86 5.74 -24.89
N GLU A 269 -21.67 4.88 -24.27
CA GLU A 269 -21.93 4.91 -22.84
C GLU A 269 -20.66 4.63 -22.04
N GLY A 270 -19.83 3.66 -22.47
CA GLY A 270 -18.54 3.38 -21.87
C GLY A 270 -17.45 4.45 -22.05
N LEU A 271 -17.64 5.35 -23.03
CA LEU A 271 -16.75 6.50 -23.27
C LEU A 271 -17.19 7.78 -22.54
N GLN A 272 -18.33 7.77 -21.84
CA GLN A 272 -18.79 8.93 -21.07
C GLN A 272 -18.00 9.06 -19.77
N GLU A 273 -17.66 10.30 -19.43
CA GLU A 273 -17.07 10.62 -18.13
C GLU A 273 -18.08 10.32 -17.01
N ALA A 274 -17.60 9.84 -15.85
CA ALA A 274 -18.42 9.73 -14.65
C ALA A 274 -18.92 11.13 -14.22
N GLU A 275 -20.16 11.21 -13.70
CA GLU A 275 -20.79 12.51 -13.32
C GLU A 275 -19.91 13.36 -12.40
N ASP A 276 -19.09 12.74 -11.55
CA ASP A 276 -18.15 13.41 -10.62
C ASP A 276 -16.92 14.01 -11.33
N ASP A 277 -16.52 13.49 -12.49
CA ASP A 277 -15.40 14.01 -13.30
C ASP A 277 -15.82 15.17 -14.22
N GLU A 278 -17.11 15.47 -14.31
CA GLU A 278 -17.64 16.56 -15.14
C GLU A 278 -17.28 17.97 -14.65
N LEU A 279 -16.81 18.14 -13.43
CA LEU A 279 -16.46 19.43 -12.82
C LEU A 279 -14.98 19.77 -13.01
N GLY A 280 -14.71 20.78 -13.85
CA GLY A 280 -13.38 21.34 -14.06
C GLY A 280 -12.61 20.74 -15.25
N ALA A 281 -11.28 20.90 -15.22
CA ALA A 281 -10.40 20.41 -16.30
C ALA A 281 -10.20 18.89 -16.21
N PHE A 282 -9.95 18.28 -17.37
CA PHE A 282 -9.69 16.86 -17.49
C PHE A 282 -8.30 16.50 -16.95
N TYR A 283 -8.26 15.82 -15.80
CA TYR A 283 -7.02 15.25 -15.27
C TYR A 283 -6.76 13.89 -15.93
N CYS A 284 -5.58 13.69 -16.48
CA CYS A 284 -5.22 12.44 -17.12
C CYS A 284 -3.77 12.03 -16.81
N THR A 285 -3.46 10.76 -17.03
CA THR A 285 -2.10 10.23 -16.89
C THR A 285 -1.15 10.85 -17.91
N ALA A 286 0.16 10.88 -17.63
CA ALA A 286 1.14 11.44 -18.56
C ALA A 286 1.14 10.77 -19.96
N PRO A 287 0.97 9.43 -20.10
CA PRO A 287 0.76 8.81 -21.40
C PRO A 287 -0.49 9.34 -22.13
N SER A 288 -1.65 9.40 -21.45
CA SER A 288 -2.89 9.92 -22.04
C SER A 288 -2.77 11.40 -22.41
N PHE A 289 -2.11 12.20 -21.57
CA PHE A 289 -1.80 13.59 -21.90
C PHE A 289 -0.92 13.71 -23.15
N ARG A 290 0.07 12.82 -23.32
CA ARG A 290 0.93 12.79 -24.52
C ARG A 290 0.14 12.47 -25.78
N ASP A 291 -0.83 11.56 -25.70
CA ASP A 291 -1.66 11.21 -26.85
C ASP A 291 -2.67 12.31 -27.16
N ALA A 292 -3.28 12.92 -26.14
CA ALA A 292 -4.10 14.13 -26.31
C ALA A 292 -3.29 15.28 -26.95
N TYR A 293 -2.06 15.50 -26.51
CA TYR A 293 -1.14 16.47 -27.10
C TYR A 293 -0.89 16.19 -28.58
N ARG A 294 -0.59 14.95 -28.95
CA ARG A 294 -0.36 14.54 -30.35
C ARG A 294 -1.62 14.76 -31.21
N MET A 295 -2.78 14.41 -30.66
CA MET A 295 -4.08 14.62 -31.34
C MET A 295 -4.37 16.10 -31.54
N MET A 296 -4.19 16.92 -30.49
CA MET A 296 -4.41 18.36 -30.56
C MET A 296 -3.44 19.05 -31.53
N ARG A 297 -2.17 18.64 -31.58
CA ARG A 297 -1.21 19.15 -32.56
C ARG A 297 -1.68 18.91 -33.98
N ARG A 298 -2.19 17.73 -34.32
CA ARG A 298 -2.74 17.39 -35.62
C ARG A 298 -4.01 18.19 -35.93
N ASN A 299 -4.87 18.43 -34.94
CA ASN A 299 -6.06 19.26 -35.09
C ASN A 299 -5.71 20.72 -35.36
N MET A 300 -4.70 21.27 -34.70
CA MET A 300 -4.21 22.63 -34.94
C MET A 300 -3.79 22.85 -36.40
N GLU A 301 -3.01 21.92 -36.95
CA GLU A 301 -2.55 21.99 -38.34
C GLU A 301 -3.74 22.07 -39.34
N ARG A 302 -4.90 21.51 -38.96
CA ARG A 302 -6.09 21.47 -39.77
C ARG A 302 -7.05 22.65 -39.54
N ASN A 303 -7.25 23.04 -38.30
CA ASN A 303 -8.34 23.96 -37.90
C ASN A 303 -7.82 25.36 -37.50
N GLY A 304 -6.49 25.56 -37.41
CA GLY A 304 -5.89 26.84 -37.01
C GLY A 304 -6.19 27.26 -35.55
N GLN A 305 -6.71 26.33 -34.73
CA GLN A 305 -7.03 26.61 -33.32
C GLN A 305 -5.76 26.72 -32.48
N SER A 306 -5.62 27.78 -31.69
CA SER A 306 -4.47 27.98 -30.84
C SER A 306 -4.50 27.03 -29.63
N VAL A 307 -3.38 26.36 -29.36
CA VAL A 307 -3.18 25.50 -28.18
C VAL A 307 -1.85 25.89 -27.52
N TYR A 308 -1.90 26.03 -26.21
CA TYR A 308 -0.73 26.36 -25.40
C TYR A 308 -0.45 25.29 -24.35
N ILE A 309 0.82 25.06 -24.08
CA ILE A 309 1.27 24.25 -22.95
C ILE A 309 1.78 25.17 -21.85
N MET A 310 1.29 24.94 -20.64
CA MET A 310 1.73 25.64 -19.44
C MET A 310 2.39 24.65 -18.50
N LEU A 311 3.61 24.95 -18.03
CA LEU A 311 4.29 24.20 -17.00
C LEU A 311 4.20 24.97 -15.68
N CYS A 312 3.52 24.41 -14.70
CA CYS A 312 3.47 24.90 -13.33
C CYS A 312 4.50 24.19 -12.49
N SER A 313 5.45 24.88 -11.89
CA SER A 313 6.55 24.33 -11.10
C SER A 313 6.56 24.89 -9.69
N ILE A 314 6.61 24.02 -8.67
CA ILE A 314 6.84 24.40 -7.27
C ILE A 314 8.33 24.55 -7.05
N THR A 315 8.77 25.74 -6.65
CA THR A 315 10.18 26.08 -6.52
C THR A 315 10.58 26.33 -5.05
N ASP A 316 11.86 26.24 -4.78
CA ASP A 316 12.46 26.50 -3.45
C ASP A 316 12.54 27.99 -3.06
N GLY A 317 12.07 28.88 -3.94
CA GLY A 317 12.20 30.35 -3.82
C GLY A 317 13.50 30.90 -4.39
N LYS A 318 14.40 30.04 -4.88
CA LYS A 318 15.62 30.42 -5.64
C LYS A 318 15.49 30.06 -7.13
N GLY A 319 14.30 29.63 -7.56
CA GLY A 319 14.00 29.27 -8.94
C GLY A 319 14.33 27.83 -9.32
N GLN A 320 14.80 26.99 -8.39
CA GLN A 320 14.98 25.56 -8.62
C GLN A 320 13.76 24.76 -8.15
N CYS A 321 13.43 23.67 -8.84
CA CYS A 321 12.37 22.76 -8.40
C CYS A 321 12.62 22.30 -6.97
N MET A 322 11.57 22.30 -6.17
CA MET A 322 11.65 21.85 -4.78
C MET A 322 11.94 20.35 -4.73
N LYS A 323 12.86 19.93 -3.82
CA LYS A 323 13.15 18.51 -3.61
C LYS A 323 12.06 17.85 -2.78
N GLU A 324 11.93 16.55 -2.92
CA GLU A 324 10.96 15.73 -2.19
C GLU A 324 11.05 15.96 -0.68
N CYS A 325 9.91 16.29 -0.08
CA CYS A 325 9.73 16.46 1.36
C CYS A 325 8.23 16.58 1.65
N ALA A 326 7.78 16.26 2.86
CA ALA A 326 6.38 16.33 3.28
C ALA A 326 5.71 17.70 2.99
N LYS A 327 6.49 18.79 2.91
CA LYS A 327 5.97 20.10 2.54
C LYS A 327 5.68 20.21 1.04
N LEU A 328 6.47 19.54 0.18
CA LEU A 328 6.21 19.49 -1.26
C LEU A 328 4.93 18.72 -1.53
N ASP A 329 4.70 17.61 -0.83
CA ASP A 329 3.49 16.80 -1.01
C ASP A 329 2.24 17.61 -0.70
N GLN A 330 2.25 18.33 0.42
CA GLN A 330 1.15 19.24 0.76
C GLN A 330 0.95 20.35 -0.28
N MET A 331 2.04 20.95 -0.76
CA MET A 331 1.98 22.00 -1.77
C MET A 331 1.51 21.45 -3.13
N SER A 332 1.92 20.22 -3.49
CA SER A 332 1.50 19.54 -4.71
C SER A 332 0.00 19.27 -4.71
N GLU A 333 -0.57 18.81 -3.60
CA GLU A 333 -2.00 18.58 -3.46
C GLU A 333 -2.82 19.89 -3.59
N VAL A 334 -2.39 20.94 -2.91
CA VAL A 334 -3.04 22.25 -3.02
C VAL A 334 -2.93 22.82 -4.44
N LEU A 335 -1.79 22.60 -5.13
CA LEU A 335 -1.62 23.04 -6.51
C LEU A 335 -2.52 22.24 -7.46
N PHE A 336 -2.67 20.93 -7.25
CA PHE A 336 -3.59 20.08 -8.01
C PHE A 336 -5.02 20.64 -7.95
N GLN A 337 -5.53 20.90 -6.75
CA GLN A 337 -6.88 21.47 -6.56
C GLN A 337 -6.99 22.87 -7.17
N ALA A 338 -5.99 23.71 -7.00
CA ALA A 338 -5.94 25.05 -7.59
C ALA A 338 -6.00 25.02 -9.13
N ILE A 339 -5.32 24.06 -9.76
CA ILE A 339 -5.36 23.83 -11.21
C ILE A 339 -6.76 23.37 -11.62
N LYS A 340 -7.29 22.31 -10.98
CA LYS A 340 -8.60 21.74 -11.30
C LYS A 340 -9.73 22.77 -11.24
N GLU A 341 -9.74 23.62 -10.20
CA GLU A 341 -10.74 24.69 -10.00
C GLU A 341 -10.56 25.88 -10.96
N SER A 342 -9.33 26.13 -11.41
CA SER A 342 -9.01 27.31 -12.22
C SER A 342 -9.16 27.10 -13.70
N LEU A 343 -9.23 25.87 -14.18
CA LEU A 343 -9.29 25.54 -15.60
C LEU A 343 -10.74 25.28 -16.08
N ARG A 344 -10.92 25.27 -17.40
CA ARG A 344 -12.20 24.97 -18.04
C ARG A 344 -12.30 23.48 -18.35
N LYS A 345 -13.51 22.97 -18.54
CA LYS A 345 -13.79 21.57 -18.91
C LYS A 345 -13.04 21.09 -20.17
N CYS A 346 -12.73 21.99 -21.10
CA CYS A 346 -12.00 21.67 -22.32
C CYS A 346 -10.47 21.69 -22.18
N ASP A 347 -9.95 22.10 -21.05
CA ASP A 347 -8.51 22.07 -20.75
C ASP A 347 -8.15 20.74 -20.11
N SER A 348 -6.93 20.28 -20.31
CA SER A 348 -6.44 19.04 -19.69
C SER A 348 -5.14 19.29 -18.94
N PHE A 349 -4.89 18.50 -17.90
CA PHE A 349 -3.65 18.59 -17.14
C PHE A 349 -3.19 17.24 -16.62
N THR A 350 -1.89 17.17 -16.31
CA THR A 350 -1.26 15.98 -15.74
C THR A 350 -0.19 16.38 -14.73
N LYS A 351 0.00 15.54 -13.72
CA LYS A 351 1.15 15.63 -12.80
C LYS A 351 2.36 15.04 -13.52
N TYR A 352 3.36 15.87 -13.83
CA TYR A 352 4.56 15.46 -14.54
C TYR A 352 5.61 14.85 -13.60
N ASN A 353 5.74 15.43 -12.40
CA ASN A 353 6.52 14.91 -11.27
C ASN A 353 5.99 15.55 -9.96
N PRO A 354 6.50 15.18 -8.77
CA PRO A 354 6.00 15.71 -7.50
C PRO A 354 5.95 17.24 -7.39
N ALA A 355 6.82 17.96 -8.12
CA ALA A 355 6.91 19.41 -8.09
C ALA A 355 6.32 20.11 -9.33
N GLN A 356 5.86 19.37 -10.35
CA GLN A 356 5.51 19.96 -11.65
C GLN A 356 4.21 19.38 -12.23
N PHE A 357 3.40 20.28 -12.79
CA PHE A 357 2.20 19.95 -13.53
C PHE A 357 2.28 20.53 -14.95
N LEU A 358 1.87 19.73 -15.95
CA LEU A 358 1.69 20.17 -17.32
C LEU A 358 0.19 20.40 -17.57
N ILE A 359 -0.11 21.50 -18.21
CA ILE A 359 -1.48 21.92 -18.55
C ILE A 359 -1.53 22.18 -20.05
N MET A 360 -2.57 21.71 -20.71
CA MET A 360 -2.86 22.02 -22.12
C MET A 360 -4.10 22.88 -22.18
N LEU A 361 -3.93 24.11 -22.67
CA LEU A 361 -4.95 25.12 -22.79
C LEU A 361 -5.43 25.20 -24.27
N THR A 362 -6.71 25.05 -24.52
CA THR A 362 -7.28 25.00 -25.86
C THR A 362 -8.16 26.20 -26.15
N GLY A 363 -8.09 26.72 -27.39
CA GLY A 363 -8.94 27.83 -27.82
C GLY A 363 -8.69 29.15 -27.05
N ILE A 364 -7.46 29.42 -26.71
CA ILE A 364 -7.03 30.58 -25.92
C ILE A 364 -5.90 31.32 -26.64
N ASN A 365 -5.72 32.61 -26.37
CA ASN A 365 -4.58 33.38 -26.81
C ASN A 365 -3.53 33.53 -25.68
N GLU A 366 -2.31 33.96 -26.01
CA GLU A 366 -1.19 34.09 -25.09
C GLU A 366 -1.48 35.01 -23.90
N GLU A 367 -2.17 36.13 -24.15
CA GLU A 367 -2.54 37.09 -23.07
C GLU A 367 -3.45 36.43 -22.04
N ASN A 368 -4.42 35.63 -22.49
CA ASN A 368 -5.32 34.94 -21.61
C ASN A 368 -4.66 33.75 -20.89
N CYS A 369 -3.56 33.15 -21.41
CA CYS A 369 -2.77 32.17 -20.71
C CYS A 369 -2.16 32.76 -19.42
N ASN A 370 -1.69 34.01 -19.46
CA ASN A 370 -1.16 34.71 -18.29
C ASN A 370 -2.26 34.94 -17.23
N LEU A 371 -3.48 35.23 -17.64
CA LEU A 371 -4.62 35.36 -16.72
C LEU A 371 -4.97 34.03 -16.06
N VAL A 372 -4.85 32.91 -16.78
CA VAL A 372 -5.02 31.56 -16.20
C VAL A 372 -3.92 31.28 -15.19
N ALA A 373 -2.66 31.59 -15.52
CA ALA A 373 -1.54 31.41 -14.59
C ALA A 373 -1.72 32.23 -13.31
N GLU A 374 -2.15 33.49 -13.41
CA GLU A 374 -2.47 34.34 -12.25
C GLU A 374 -3.61 33.77 -11.41
N ARG A 375 -4.64 33.23 -12.04
CA ARG A 375 -5.79 32.59 -11.35
C ARG A 375 -5.34 31.36 -10.58
N ILE A 376 -4.52 30.51 -11.17
CA ILE A 376 -3.92 29.35 -10.49
C ILE A 376 -3.06 29.79 -9.32
N ALA A 377 -2.18 30.78 -9.53
CA ALA A 377 -1.30 31.29 -8.47
C ALA A 377 -2.09 31.88 -7.30
N ASN A 378 -3.15 32.62 -7.57
CA ASN A 378 -4.02 33.20 -6.55
C ASN A 378 -4.79 32.10 -5.77
N SER A 379 -5.30 31.07 -6.46
CA SER A 379 -5.96 29.93 -5.81
C SER A 379 -4.97 29.15 -4.96
N PHE A 380 -3.80 28.84 -5.47
CA PHE A 380 -2.72 28.16 -4.75
C PHE A 380 -2.25 28.89 -3.50
N ALA A 381 -2.22 30.22 -3.53
CA ALA A 381 -1.81 31.05 -2.41
C ALA A 381 -2.95 31.42 -1.46
N ARG A 382 -4.20 30.97 -1.69
CA ARG A 382 -5.38 31.40 -0.93
C ARG A 382 -5.22 31.19 0.58
N GLU A 383 -4.72 30.04 1.00
CA GLU A 383 -4.52 29.71 2.41
C GLU A 383 -3.13 30.11 2.92
N HIS A 384 -2.14 30.15 2.05
CA HIS A 384 -0.74 30.40 2.39
C HIS A 384 -0.10 31.47 1.48
N LYS A 385 -0.26 32.74 1.82
CA LYS A 385 0.26 33.88 1.02
C LYS A 385 1.76 33.81 0.67
N THR A 386 2.56 33.11 1.48
CA THR A 386 3.99 32.90 1.22
C THR A 386 4.28 31.93 0.08
N TRP A 387 3.30 31.12 -0.32
CA TRP A 387 3.45 30.14 -1.39
C TRP A 387 3.35 30.75 -2.79
N ALA A 388 2.72 31.93 -2.92
CA ALA A 388 2.65 32.64 -4.21
C ALA A 388 4.03 32.83 -4.88
N LYS A 389 5.07 33.06 -4.07
CA LYS A 389 6.46 33.22 -4.55
C LYS A 389 7.17 31.91 -4.89
N ARG A 390 6.53 30.77 -4.65
CA ARG A 390 7.08 29.44 -4.88
C ARG A 390 6.50 28.76 -6.10
N LEU A 391 5.49 29.33 -6.73
CA LEU A 391 4.91 28.84 -7.98
C LEU A 391 5.48 29.64 -9.15
N THR A 392 5.98 28.93 -10.14
CA THR A 392 6.42 29.50 -11.42
C THR A 392 5.62 28.84 -12.53
N CYS A 393 4.98 29.62 -13.38
CA CYS A 393 4.27 29.15 -14.55
C CYS A 393 4.99 29.62 -15.81
N THR A 394 5.30 28.67 -16.70
CA THR A 394 5.92 28.96 -18.00
C THR A 394 4.95 28.51 -19.10
N VAL A 395 4.69 29.38 -20.07
CA VAL A 395 3.75 29.10 -21.17
C VAL A 395 4.52 29.07 -22.48
N SER A 396 4.19 28.12 -23.34
CA SER A 396 4.72 28.00 -24.70
C SER A 396 3.61 27.65 -25.67
N SER A 397 3.64 28.24 -26.86
CA SER A 397 2.74 27.84 -27.95
C SER A 397 3.15 26.47 -28.47
N LEU A 398 2.19 25.65 -28.87
CA LEU A 398 2.48 24.37 -29.53
C LEU A 398 3.25 24.55 -30.87
N TYR A 399 3.19 25.75 -31.49
CA TYR A 399 3.95 26.09 -32.70
C TYR A 399 5.45 26.33 -32.42
N ASP A 400 5.81 26.80 -31.20
CA ASP A 400 7.17 27.25 -30.89
C ASP A 400 8.15 26.11 -30.56
N MET A 401 7.68 24.86 -30.53
CA MET A 401 8.50 23.68 -30.18
C MET A 401 9.42 23.16 -31.31
N ASN A 402 9.67 23.95 -32.34
CA ASN A 402 10.64 23.63 -33.39
C ASN A 402 12.03 24.27 -33.17
N VAL A 403 12.29 24.86 -32.00
CA VAL A 403 13.57 25.44 -31.65
C VAL A 403 14.03 24.94 -30.29
N ILE A 404 14.59 23.76 -30.27
CA ILE A 404 15.71 23.36 -29.40
C ILE A 404 16.51 22.27 -30.14
#